data_5b64e844dda6745a67e82f24cb941687
#
_entry.id   5b64e844dda6745a67e82f24cb941687
#
_cell.length_a   1.000
_cell.length_b   1.000
_cell.length_c   1.000
_cell.angle_alpha   90.00
_cell.angle_beta   90.00
_cell.angle_gamma   90.00
#
_symmetry.space_group_name_H-M   'P 1'
#
loop_
_entity.id
_entity.type
_entity.pdbx_description
1 polymer ?
#
loop_
_entity_poly.entity_id
_entity_poly.type
_entity_poly.pdbx_seq_one_letter_code
_entity_poly.pdbx_strand_id
1 'polypeptide(L)'
;MAELDEVFAKEMIEHGLREFPNECCGLIAADGDGRPVKVFPMRNADASPVTYRLDGTEQLHVFEEMEERGWELWAIFHSHTHSEAYPSETDIRLAFYPESRYVLVSLEDRERPVIRSFFIHDGEVDEEELVIA
;
A
#
# COMPACT_ATOMS: atom_id res chain seq x y z
N MET A 1 -4.30 12.04 11.20
CA MET A 1 -3.37 11.04 11.75
C MET A 1 -3.98 9.66 11.65
N ALA A 2 -3.19 8.67 11.23
CA ALA A 2 -3.61 7.28 11.14
C ALA A 2 -2.71 6.40 12.01
N GLU A 3 -3.27 5.31 12.53
CA GLU A 3 -2.52 4.31 13.28
C GLU A 3 -2.52 2.99 12.50
N LEU A 4 -1.36 2.37 12.47
CA LEU A 4 -1.18 1.06 11.84
C LEU A 4 -0.46 0.14 12.82
N ASP A 5 -1.04 -1.04 13.04
CA ASP A 5 -0.43 -2.05 13.90
C ASP A 5 0.94 -2.45 13.34
N GLU A 6 1.91 -2.55 14.24
CA GLU A 6 3.27 -2.97 13.92
C GLU A 6 3.30 -4.30 13.15
N VAL A 7 2.39 -5.22 13.45
CA VAL A 7 2.28 -6.51 12.75
C VAL A 7 2.00 -6.31 11.26
N PHE A 8 1.12 -5.36 10.92
CA PHE A 8 0.80 -5.07 9.53
C PHE A 8 1.94 -4.37 8.80
N ALA A 9 2.62 -3.45 9.50
CA ALA A 9 3.82 -2.81 8.94
C ALA A 9 4.89 -3.85 8.61
N LYS A 10 5.10 -4.81 9.49
CA LYS A 10 6.04 -5.91 9.26
C LYS A 10 5.64 -6.76 8.05
N GLU A 11 4.36 -7.08 7.91
CA GLU A 11 3.89 -7.86 6.76
C GLU A 11 4.21 -7.16 5.43
N MET A 12 4.00 -5.84 5.36
CA MET A 12 4.32 -5.07 4.17
C MET A 12 5.81 -5.07 3.87
N ILE A 13 6.63 -4.86 4.90
CA ILE A 13 8.09 -4.85 4.75
C ILE A 13 8.59 -6.22 4.29
N GLU A 14 8.10 -7.29 4.90
CA GLU A 14 8.49 -8.66 4.53
C GLU A 14 8.09 -8.97 3.09
N HIS A 15 6.90 -8.54 2.67
CA HIS A 15 6.45 -8.70 1.29
C HIS A 15 7.37 -7.94 0.34
N GLY A 16 7.71 -6.70 0.68
CA GLY A 16 8.64 -5.89 -0.12
C GLY A 16 10.02 -6.53 -0.26
N LEU A 17 10.55 -7.07 0.82
CA LEU A 17 11.85 -7.72 0.80
C LEU A 17 11.84 -9.01 -0.02
N ARG A 18 10.74 -9.77 0.04
CA ARG A 18 10.59 -10.99 -0.77
C ARG A 18 10.55 -10.69 -2.26
N GLU A 19 9.86 -9.60 -2.65
CA GLU A 19 9.69 -9.24 -4.06
C GLU A 19 10.84 -8.44 -4.62
N PHE A 20 11.70 -7.90 -3.77
CA PHE A 20 12.87 -7.13 -4.20
C PHE A 20 13.70 -7.93 -5.22
N PRO A 21 14.12 -7.38 -6.36
CA PRO A 21 14.18 -5.95 -6.72
C PRO A 21 12.93 -5.39 -7.39
N ASN A 22 11.86 -6.16 -7.50
CA ASN A 22 10.61 -5.66 -8.03
C ASN A 22 9.81 -4.94 -6.94
N GLU A 23 8.97 -3.99 -7.34
CA GLU A 23 8.03 -3.37 -6.42
C GLU A 23 7.02 -4.41 -5.95
N CYS A 24 6.72 -4.40 -4.65
CA CYS A 24 5.60 -5.16 -4.12
C CYS A 24 4.35 -4.29 -4.10
N CYS A 25 3.19 -4.92 -4.00
CA CYS A 25 1.93 -4.20 -3.87
C CYS A 25 0.91 -5.02 -3.11
N GLY A 26 -0.16 -4.36 -2.70
CA GLY A 26 -1.27 -5.02 -2.04
C GLY A 26 -2.28 -4.03 -1.53
N LEU A 27 -3.22 -4.54 -0.74
CA LEU A 27 -4.32 -3.78 -0.17
C LEU A 27 -4.35 -3.97 1.34
N ILE A 28 -4.90 -2.98 2.04
CA ILE A 28 -5.16 -3.05 3.48
C ILE A 28 -6.64 -2.79 3.68
N ALA A 29 -7.32 -3.69 4.38
CA ALA A 29 -8.73 -3.56 4.71
C ALA A 29 -8.91 -2.98 6.11
N ALA A 30 -9.99 -2.22 6.30
CA ALA A 30 -10.40 -1.70 7.60
C ALA A 30 -11.80 -2.21 7.96
N ASP A 31 -12.09 -2.28 9.25
CA ASP A 31 -13.41 -2.61 9.74
C ASP A 31 -14.37 -1.39 9.68
N GLY A 32 -15.59 -1.56 10.18
CA GLY A 32 -16.59 -0.50 10.15
C GLY A 32 -16.25 0.73 10.99
N ASP A 33 -15.27 0.62 11.89
CA ASP A 33 -14.78 1.75 12.69
C ASP A 33 -13.54 2.40 12.07
N GLY A 34 -13.15 1.95 10.88
CA GLY A 34 -12.01 2.51 10.15
C GLY A 34 -10.66 2.00 10.64
N ARG A 35 -10.63 0.92 11.39
CA ARG A 35 -9.38 0.32 11.88
C ARG A 35 -8.83 -0.70 10.90
N PRO A 36 -7.55 -0.61 10.52
CA PRO A 36 -6.93 -1.65 9.70
C PRO A 36 -7.05 -3.02 10.37
N VAL A 37 -7.49 -4.02 9.61
CA VAL A 37 -7.71 -5.38 10.14
C VAL A 37 -6.97 -6.46 9.39
N LYS A 38 -6.58 -6.20 8.15
CA LYS A 38 -5.87 -7.21 7.36
C LYS A 38 -5.08 -6.60 6.23
N VAL A 39 -3.86 -7.11 6.06
CA VAL A 39 -3.00 -6.81 4.91
C VAL A 39 -3.17 -7.95 3.90
N PHE A 40 -3.40 -7.59 2.64
CA PHE A 40 -3.48 -8.53 1.53
C PHE A 40 -2.27 -8.31 0.62
N PRO A 41 -1.15 -9.03 0.83
CA PRO A 41 -0.04 -8.99 -0.11
C PRO A 41 -0.49 -9.55 -1.46
N MET A 42 -0.18 -8.83 -2.54
CA MET A 42 -0.65 -9.19 -3.86
C MET A 42 0.50 -9.26 -4.85
N ARG A 43 0.24 -9.88 -5.99
CA ARG A 43 1.22 -9.98 -7.05
C ARG A 43 1.28 -8.67 -7.83
N ASN A 44 2.51 -8.20 -8.11
CA ASN A 44 2.71 -7.10 -9.04
C ASN A 44 2.63 -7.65 -10.46
N ALA A 45 1.53 -7.38 -11.15
CA ALA A 45 1.31 -7.88 -12.51
C ALA A 45 2.30 -7.32 -13.52
N ASP A 46 2.92 -6.17 -13.24
CA ASP A 46 3.96 -5.60 -14.09
C ASP A 46 5.33 -6.26 -13.87
N ALA A 47 5.52 -6.93 -12.74
CA ALA A 47 6.78 -7.57 -12.37
C ALA A 47 7.97 -6.62 -12.62
N SER A 48 7.85 -5.37 -12.15
CA SER A 48 8.76 -4.28 -12.46
C SER A 48 9.41 -3.70 -11.21
N PRO A 49 10.68 -3.26 -11.29
CA PRO A 49 11.33 -2.56 -10.18
C PRO A 49 10.92 -1.09 -10.04
N VAL A 50 10.12 -0.55 -10.98
CA VAL A 50 9.77 0.87 -11.01
C VAL A 50 8.28 1.16 -11.17
N THR A 51 7.46 0.15 -11.44
CA THR A 51 6.01 0.27 -11.55
C THR A 51 5.32 -0.92 -10.90
N TYR A 52 4.05 -0.73 -10.56
CA TYR A 52 3.22 -1.83 -10.08
C TYR A 52 1.82 -1.77 -10.68
N ARG A 53 1.20 -2.92 -10.76
CA ARG A 53 -0.20 -3.04 -11.11
C ARG A 53 -0.76 -4.24 -10.36
N LEU A 54 -1.87 -4.02 -9.64
CA LEU A 54 -2.55 -5.12 -8.93
C LEU A 54 -3.08 -6.13 -9.94
N ASP A 55 -2.90 -7.41 -9.65
CA ASP A 55 -3.48 -8.48 -10.47
C ASP A 55 -5.01 -8.40 -10.36
N GLY A 56 -5.70 -8.31 -11.50
CA GLY A 56 -7.14 -8.10 -11.53
C GLY A 56 -7.96 -9.22 -10.87
N THR A 57 -7.51 -10.45 -10.99
CA THR A 57 -8.20 -11.61 -10.39
C THR A 57 -8.01 -11.60 -8.88
N GLU A 58 -6.80 -11.35 -8.41
CA GLU A 58 -6.53 -11.22 -6.97
C GLU A 58 -7.32 -10.06 -6.38
N GLN A 59 -7.32 -8.92 -7.08
CA GLN A 59 -8.05 -7.74 -6.63
C GLN A 59 -9.55 -8.03 -6.46
N LEU A 60 -10.14 -8.72 -7.42
CA LEU A 60 -11.55 -9.12 -7.34
C LEU A 60 -11.82 -9.98 -6.11
N HIS A 61 -10.99 -11.00 -5.86
CA HIS A 61 -11.14 -11.88 -4.71
C HIS A 61 -11.00 -11.13 -3.38
N VAL A 62 -10.06 -10.18 -3.31
CA VAL A 62 -9.88 -9.36 -2.10
C VAL A 62 -11.10 -8.49 -1.84
N PHE A 63 -11.63 -7.83 -2.88
CA PHE A 63 -12.84 -7.01 -2.73
C PHE A 63 -14.06 -7.85 -2.35
N GLU A 64 -14.18 -9.07 -2.88
CA GLU A 64 -15.26 -9.98 -2.48
C GLU A 64 -15.15 -10.35 -0.99
N GLU A 65 -13.95 -10.65 -0.51
CA GLU A 65 -13.74 -10.95 0.91
C GLU A 65 -14.07 -9.74 1.78
N MET A 66 -13.64 -8.54 1.38
CA MET A 66 -13.95 -7.32 2.11
C MET A 66 -15.47 -7.12 2.24
N GLU A 67 -16.19 -7.30 1.12
CA GLU A 67 -17.64 -7.14 1.10
C GLU A 67 -18.32 -8.14 2.03
N GLU A 68 -17.91 -9.41 1.98
CA GLU A 68 -18.47 -10.46 2.85
C GLU A 68 -18.26 -10.18 4.33
N ARG A 69 -17.13 -9.57 4.69
CA ARG A 69 -16.79 -9.28 6.08
C ARG A 69 -17.24 -7.90 6.55
N GLY A 70 -17.82 -7.08 5.66
CA GLY A 70 -18.20 -5.71 5.99
C GLY A 70 -17.01 -4.80 6.18
N TRP A 71 -15.91 -5.08 5.50
CA TRP A 71 -14.68 -4.28 5.53
C TRP A 71 -14.64 -3.29 4.38
N GLU A 72 -13.87 -2.23 4.57
CA GLU A 72 -13.64 -1.19 3.55
C GLU A 72 -12.17 -1.16 3.16
N LEU A 73 -11.90 -0.63 1.97
CA LEU A 73 -10.53 -0.41 1.53
C LEU A 73 -9.91 0.75 2.33
N TRP A 74 -8.92 0.44 3.14
CA TRP A 74 -8.22 1.42 3.95
C TRP A 74 -7.04 2.03 3.19
N ALA A 75 -6.28 1.21 2.47
CA ALA A 75 -5.11 1.65 1.74
C ALA A 75 -4.76 0.72 0.59
N ILE A 76 -4.12 1.30 -0.41
CA ILE A 76 -3.35 0.60 -1.43
C ILE A 76 -1.89 0.80 -1.04
N PHE A 77 -1.09 -0.26 -0.97
CA PHE A 77 0.33 -0.11 -0.66
C PHE A 77 1.21 -0.65 -1.77
N HIS A 78 2.39 -0.06 -1.89
CA HIS A 78 3.44 -0.58 -2.76
C HIS A 78 4.80 -0.15 -2.23
N SER A 79 5.86 -0.79 -2.70
CA SER A 79 7.22 -0.45 -2.32
C SER A 79 7.91 0.35 -3.41
N HIS A 80 8.79 1.26 -3.00
CA HIS A 80 9.81 1.86 -3.86
C HIS A 80 11.12 1.17 -3.52
N THR A 81 11.76 0.57 -4.51
CA THR A 81 12.95 -0.27 -4.27
C THR A 81 14.23 0.54 -4.15
N HIS A 82 14.33 1.67 -4.88
CA HIS A 82 15.54 2.47 -4.97
C HIS A 82 15.32 3.97 -4.78
N SER A 83 14.13 4.37 -4.30
CA SER A 83 13.78 5.76 -4.07
C SER A 83 13.06 5.95 -2.75
N GLU A 84 12.87 7.22 -2.36
CA GLU A 84 12.18 7.54 -1.12
C GLU A 84 10.70 7.16 -1.16
N ALA A 85 10.06 7.12 0.00
CA ALA A 85 8.64 6.78 0.14
C ALA A 85 7.76 7.99 -0.19
N TYR A 86 7.85 8.47 -1.42
CA TYR A 86 7.01 9.57 -1.92
C TYR A 86 6.44 9.18 -3.28
N PRO A 87 5.16 9.47 -3.57
CA PRO A 87 4.54 9.06 -4.83
C PRO A 87 5.29 9.60 -6.05
N SER A 88 5.56 8.73 -7.02
CA SER A 88 6.14 9.12 -8.29
C SER A 88 5.08 9.78 -9.17
N GLU A 89 5.49 10.39 -10.30
CA GLU A 89 4.53 10.95 -11.26
C GLU A 89 3.57 9.88 -11.77
N THR A 90 4.07 8.66 -11.99
CA THR A 90 3.24 7.54 -12.41
C THR A 90 2.25 7.15 -11.32
N ASP A 91 2.70 7.09 -10.07
CA ASP A 91 1.83 6.79 -8.92
C ASP A 91 0.68 7.80 -8.82
N ILE A 92 0.99 9.09 -8.98
CA ILE A 92 0.01 10.17 -8.92
C ILE A 92 -1.00 10.04 -10.06
N ARG A 93 -0.52 9.80 -11.27
CA ARG A 93 -1.38 9.68 -12.46
C ARG A 93 -2.33 8.49 -12.36
N LEU A 94 -1.90 7.40 -11.73
CA LEU A 94 -2.67 6.17 -11.61
C LEU A 94 -3.38 6.00 -10.27
N ALA A 95 -3.49 7.07 -9.49
CA ALA A 95 -4.17 7.06 -8.20
C ALA A 95 -5.68 7.23 -8.41
N PHE A 96 -6.40 6.12 -8.48
CA PHE A 96 -7.84 6.13 -8.77
C PHE A 96 -8.73 6.03 -7.53
N TYR A 97 -8.15 5.98 -6.34
CA TYR A 97 -8.90 5.83 -5.09
C TYR A 97 -8.64 7.03 -4.16
N PRO A 98 -9.29 8.19 -4.44
CA PRO A 98 -9.00 9.41 -3.67
C PRO A 98 -9.44 9.34 -2.20
N GLU A 99 -10.35 8.43 -1.86
CA GLU A 99 -10.84 8.25 -0.49
C GLU A 99 -10.01 7.27 0.33
N SER A 100 -9.10 6.55 -0.32
CA SER A 100 -8.24 5.57 0.34
C SER A 100 -6.81 6.09 0.41
N ARG A 101 -6.07 5.59 1.38
CA ARG A 101 -4.66 5.97 1.53
C ARG A 101 -3.80 5.23 0.52
N TYR A 102 -2.72 5.90 0.11
CA TYR A 102 -1.62 5.28 -0.62
C TYR A 102 -0.44 5.19 0.34
N VAL A 103 -0.12 3.97 0.76
CA VAL A 103 0.95 3.71 1.71
C VAL A 103 2.16 3.20 0.95
N LEU A 104 3.29 3.90 1.11
CA LEU A 104 4.52 3.57 0.42
C LEU A 104 5.55 3.05 1.41
N VAL A 105 6.19 1.96 1.01
CA VAL A 105 7.30 1.36 1.77
C VAL A 105 8.57 1.57 0.96
N SER A 106 9.49 2.40 1.48
CA SER A 106 10.77 2.59 0.81
C SER A 106 11.79 1.55 1.29
N LEU A 107 12.42 0.89 0.35
CA LEU A 107 13.49 -0.07 0.59
C LEU A 107 14.83 0.43 0.03
N GLU A 108 14.97 1.76 -0.18
CA GLU A 108 16.26 2.30 -0.64
C GLU A 108 17.38 2.01 0.36
N ASP A 109 17.02 1.96 1.66
CA ASP A 109 17.87 1.38 2.70
C ASP A 109 17.09 0.20 3.29
N ARG A 110 17.43 -1.02 2.86
CA ARG A 110 16.71 -2.23 3.27
C ARG A 110 16.85 -2.56 4.75
N GLU A 111 17.84 -2.01 5.42
CA GLU A 111 18.02 -2.18 6.86
C GLU A 111 17.16 -1.22 7.66
N ARG A 112 16.69 -0.13 7.02
CA ARG A 112 15.87 0.90 7.64
C ARG A 112 14.71 1.28 6.73
N PRO A 113 13.74 0.37 6.50
CA PRO A 113 12.59 0.68 5.68
C PRO A 113 11.80 1.86 6.25
N VAL A 114 11.29 2.69 5.35
CA VAL A 114 10.46 3.85 5.73
C VAL A 114 9.06 3.65 5.18
N ILE A 115 8.05 3.88 6.00
CA ILE A 115 6.64 3.78 5.60
C ILE A 115 6.01 5.15 5.77
N ARG A 116 5.37 5.64 4.70
CA ARG A 116 4.65 6.93 4.70
C ARG A 116 3.29 6.76 4.06
N SER A 117 2.33 7.57 4.48
CA SER A 117 0.94 7.48 4.04
C SER A 117 0.50 8.79 3.40
N PHE A 118 -0.22 8.68 2.28
CA PHE A 118 -0.66 9.83 1.49
C PHE A 118 -2.09 9.67 1.02
N PHE A 119 -2.78 10.80 0.85
CA PHE A 119 -3.98 10.86 0.03
C PHE A 119 -3.62 11.56 -1.27
N ILE A 120 -4.12 11.04 -2.39
CA ILE A 120 -3.83 11.58 -3.72
C ILE A 120 -5.16 11.88 -4.40
N HIS A 121 -5.36 13.16 -4.73
CA HIS A 121 -6.61 13.65 -5.29
C HIS A 121 -6.34 14.70 -6.37
N ASP A 122 -6.81 14.45 -7.58
CA ASP A 122 -6.66 15.37 -8.73
C ASP A 122 -5.21 15.85 -8.93
N GLY A 123 -4.26 14.94 -8.79
CA GLY A 123 -2.85 15.25 -8.95
C GLY A 123 -2.19 15.90 -7.73
N GLU A 124 -2.95 16.16 -6.68
CA GLU A 124 -2.43 16.71 -5.43
C GLU A 124 -2.12 15.60 -4.42
N VAL A 125 -0.99 15.73 -3.74
CA VAL A 125 -0.52 14.76 -2.75
C VAL A 125 -0.53 15.41 -1.39
N ASP A 126 -1.28 14.81 -0.45
CA ASP A 126 -1.32 15.24 0.94
C ASP A 126 -0.79 14.12 1.83
N GLU A 127 0.31 14.39 2.52
CA GLU A 127 0.84 13.41 3.46
C GLU A 127 0.05 13.42 4.75
N GLU A 128 -0.27 12.22 5.23
CA GLU A 128 -0.92 12.01 6.51
C GLU A 128 0.10 11.46 7.50
N GLU A 129 0.11 11.97 8.73
CA GLU A 129 0.95 11.38 9.78
C GLU A 129 0.51 9.94 10.04
N LEU A 130 1.46 9.02 9.99
CA LEU A 130 1.24 7.60 10.24
C LEU A 130 2.00 7.17 11.48
N VAL A 131 1.27 6.67 12.47
CA VAL A 131 1.85 6.12 13.70
C VAL A 131 1.81 4.60 13.61
N ILE A 132 2.98 3.97 13.77
CA ILE A 132 3.11 2.51 13.80
C ILE A 132 3.32 2.11 15.25
N ALA A 133 2.41 1.32 15.77
CA ALA A 133 2.42 0.97 17.19
C ALA A 133 2.18 -0.52 17.43
#